data_1433ab45332261dc7fe817e0b31aa002
#
_entry.id   1433ab45332261dc7fe817e0b31aa002
#
_cell.length_a   1.000
_cell.length_b   1.000
_cell.length_c   1.000
_cell.angle_alpha   90.00
_cell.angle_beta   90.00
_cell.angle_gamma   90.00
#
_symmetry.space_group_name_H-M   'P 1'
#
loop_
_entity.id
_entity.type
_entity.pdbx_description
1 polymer ?
#
loop_
_entity_poly.entity_id
_entity_poly.type
_entity_poly.pdbx_seq_one_letter_code
_entity_poly.pdbx_strand_id
1 'polypeptide(L)'
;MSKTDESITNAEVKSKLHPRNKHNTRYDFKKLIAQTPELGNHVAINKYGIETLDFFNSNAVKLLNQSLLKFDYGIDHWDIPDGFLCPPIPGRADYIHYAADLLAKENNGIIPKGASVKCLDIGTGANCIYPIIGTCEYKWSWVASEIEPKSITMAKAISKSNNLNIDLRLQSDSKYIFDGIIAEDEIFDLTVCNPPFHASEEDAISSNLRKIKNLKGKKPQESNASFGGQHNELWCKGGELRFLKDMIAESINYKDQVLW
;
A
#
# COMPACT_ATOMS: atom_id res chain seq x y z
N MET A 1 3.78 5.62 -53.45
CA MET A 1 3.43 6.44 -52.27
C MET A 1 3.07 5.52 -51.15
N SER A 2 4.02 5.27 -50.28
CA SER A 2 3.95 4.35 -49.15
C SER A 2 3.23 5.06 -47.99
N LYS A 3 2.12 4.49 -47.51
CA LYS A 3 1.51 4.92 -46.25
C LYS A 3 2.31 4.28 -45.13
N THR A 4 3.07 5.09 -44.41
CA THR A 4 3.72 4.73 -43.17
C THR A 4 2.65 4.44 -42.11
N ASP A 5 2.67 3.20 -41.63
CA ASP A 5 1.88 2.71 -40.51
C ASP A 5 2.39 3.36 -39.20
N GLU A 6 1.77 4.44 -38.79
CA GLU A 6 1.92 4.97 -37.45
C GLU A 6 1.04 4.14 -36.50
N SER A 7 1.56 3.04 -36.01
CA SER A 7 1.00 2.33 -34.86
C SER A 7 1.26 3.16 -33.59
N ILE A 8 0.39 4.15 -33.35
CA ILE A 8 0.32 4.86 -32.07
C ILE A 8 -0.13 3.85 -31.04
N THR A 9 0.80 3.38 -30.23
CA THR A 9 0.50 2.68 -28.98
C THR A 9 -0.15 3.68 -28.03
N ASN A 10 -1.48 3.79 -28.09
CA ASN A 10 -2.28 4.53 -27.14
C ASN A 10 -2.19 3.82 -25.75
N ALA A 11 -1.16 4.12 -24.99
CA ALA A 11 -1.15 3.89 -23.57
C ALA A 11 -2.19 4.85 -22.97
N GLU A 12 -3.44 4.38 -22.80
CA GLU A 12 -4.47 5.16 -22.10
C GLU A 12 -3.96 5.49 -20.70
N VAL A 13 -3.70 6.76 -20.47
CA VAL A 13 -3.33 7.29 -19.15
C VAL A 13 -4.51 7.03 -18.20
N LYS A 14 -4.26 6.42 -17.06
CA LYS A 14 -5.23 6.34 -15.96
C LYS A 14 -5.37 7.75 -15.36
N SER A 15 -6.22 8.57 -15.95
CA SER A 15 -6.33 10.03 -15.72
C SER A 15 -6.66 10.47 -14.27
N LYS A 16 -6.71 9.54 -13.31
CA LYS A 16 -7.09 9.77 -11.90
C LYS A 16 -5.95 9.60 -10.91
N LEU A 17 -4.79 9.12 -11.32
CA LEU A 17 -3.66 8.97 -10.42
C LEU A 17 -2.79 10.24 -10.45
N HIS A 18 -2.00 10.43 -9.38
CA HIS A 18 -1.08 11.54 -9.26
C HIS A 18 -0.10 11.60 -10.44
N PRO A 19 0.26 12.78 -10.99
CA PRO A 19 1.16 12.89 -12.16
C PRO A 19 2.52 12.19 -12.00
N ARG A 20 3.08 12.12 -10.80
CA ARG A 20 4.33 11.40 -10.50
C ARG A 20 4.17 9.91 -10.32
N ASN A 21 2.95 9.39 -10.30
CA ASN A 21 2.71 7.98 -10.09
C ASN A 21 3.17 7.17 -11.31
N LYS A 22 4.09 6.24 -11.09
CA LYS A 22 4.65 5.36 -12.15
C LYS A 22 3.59 4.46 -12.79
N HIS A 23 2.45 4.28 -12.12
CA HIS A 23 1.37 3.38 -12.54
C HIS A 23 0.25 4.09 -13.31
N ASN A 24 0.49 5.27 -13.87
CA ASN A 24 -0.48 6.03 -14.66
C ASN A 24 -0.87 5.38 -15.99
N THR A 25 -0.03 4.47 -16.50
CA THR A 25 -0.28 3.73 -17.75
C THR A 25 -0.80 2.33 -17.47
N ARG A 26 -1.18 1.62 -18.53
CA ARG A 26 -1.46 0.18 -18.45
C ARG A 26 -0.21 -0.60 -18.08
N TYR A 27 -0.40 -1.74 -17.44
CA TYR A 27 0.71 -2.64 -17.11
C TYR A 27 1.36 -3.19 -18.39
N ASP A 28 2.66 -3.07 -18.49
CA ASP A 28 3.47 -3.76 -19.48
C ASP A 28 3.78 -5.17 -18.95
N PHE A 29 2.85 -6.11 -19.18
CA PHE A 29 2.99 -7.47 -18.67
C PHE A 29 4.26 -8.17 -19.19
N LYS A 30 4.75 -7.83 -20.37
CA LYS A 30 6.00 -8.38 -20.88
C LYS A 30 7.18 -8.01 -19.98
N LYS A 31 7.28 -6.76 -19.56
CA LYS A 31 8.33 -6.32 -18.63
C LYS A 31 8.14 -6.90 -17.23
N LEU A 32 6.91 -6.96 -16.73
CA LEU A 32 6.61 -7.51 -15.42
C LEU A 32 6.90 -9.01 -15.34
N ILE A 33 6.54 -9.78 -16.35
CA ILE A 33 6.85 -11.21 -16.45
C ILE A 33 8.37 -11.45 -16.52
N ALA A 34 9.12 -10.56 -17.16
CA ALA A 34 10.58 -10.65 -17.15
C ALA A 34 11.18 -10.51 -15.75
N GLN A 35 10.51 -9.81 -14.83
CA GLN A 35 10.91 -9.68 -13.42
C GLN A 35 10.42 -10.86 -12.55
N THR A 36 9.24 -11.38 -12.86
CA THR A 36 8.58 -12.46 -12.10
C THR A 36 7.93 -13.42 -13.10
N PRO A 37 8.65 -14.44 -13.58
CA PRO A 37 8.17 -15.34 -14.63
C PRO A 37 6.85 -16.03 -14.30
N GLU A 38 6.61 -16.34 -13.03
CA GLU A 38 5.40 -17.01 -12.54
C GLU A 38 4.14 -16.18 -12.80
N LEU A 39 4.25 -14.86 -12.91
CA LEU A 39 3.13 -13.97 -13.27
C LEU A 39 2.56 -14.35 -14.65
N GLY A 40 3.39 -14.84 -15.57
CA GLY A 40 2.95 -15.25 -16.91
C GLY A 40 1.86 -16.32 -16.92
N ASN A 41 1.82 -17.17 -15.90
CA ASN A 41 0.78 -18.21 -15.77
C ASN A 41 -0.61 -17.64 -15.45
N HIS A 42 -0.69 -16.37 -15.05
CA HIS A 42 -1.91 -15.70 -14.63
C HIS A 42 -2.36 -14.60 -15.60
N VAL A 43 -1.52 -14.24 -16.59
CA VAL A 43 -1.86 -13.23 -17.59
C VAL A 43 -2.66 -13.89 -18.72
N ALA A 44 -3.80 -13.27 -19.06
CA ALA A 44 -4.66 -13.73 -20.15
C ALA A 44 -5.07 -12.55 -21.03
N ILE A 45 -5.48 -12.84 -22.24
CA ILE A 45 -6.05 -11.83 -23.16
C ILE A 45 -7.56 -11.79 -22.92
N ASN A 46 -8.10 -10.61 -22.61
CA ASN A 46 -9.52 -10.42 -22.44
C ASN A 46 -10.27 -10.34 -23.77
N LYS A 47 -11.61 -10.25 -23.72
CA LYS A 47 -12.47 -10.16 -24.94
C LYS A 47 -12.19 -8.93 -25.83
N TYR A 48 -11.40 -7.98 -25.39
CA TYR A 48 -11.00 -6.79 -26.13
C TYR A 48 -9.59 -6.88 -26.70
N GLY A 49 -8.93 -8.05 -26.62
CA GLY A 49 -7.57 -8.25 -27.11
C GLY A 49 -6.49 -7.65 -26.18
N ILE A 50 -6.83 -7.33 -24.93
CA ILE A 50 -5.94 -6.66 -23.97
C ILE A 50 -5.46 -7.67 -22.94
N GLU A 51 -4.15 -7.68 -22.68
CA GLU A 51 -3.57 -8.43 -21.57
C GLU A 51 -4.13 -7.96 -20.23
N THR A 52 -4.50 -8.92 -19.41
CA THR A 52 -5.08 -8.72 -18.08
C THR A 52 -4.82 -9.92 -17.19
N LEU A 53 -5.16 -9.82 -15.91
CA LEU A 53 -5.18 -10.96 -15.01
C LEU A 53 -6.51 -11.03 -14.25
N ASP A 54 -6.79 -12.16 -13.62
CA ASP A 54 -7.92 -12.28 -12.72
C ASP A 54 -7.60 -11.63 -11.37
N PHE A 55 -8.09 -10.41 -11.17
CA PHE A 55 -7.92 -9.67 -9.92
C PHE A 55 -8.66 -10.29 -8.72
N PHE A 56 -9.46 -11.34 -8.91
CA PHE A 56 -10.03 -12.13 -7.83
C PHE A 56 -9.12 -13.28 -7.38
N ASN A 57 -8.09 -13.57 -8.15
CA ASN A 57 -7.07 -14.54 -7.77
C ASN A 57 -6.02 -13.84 -6.91
N SER A 58 -6.02 -14.11 -5.61
CA SER A 58 -5.09 -13.50 -4.64
C SER A 58 -3.62 -13.74 -4.97
N ASN A 59 -3.29 -14.94 -5.47
CA ASN A 59 -1.93 -15.27 -5.89
C ASN A 59 -1.51 -14.44 -7.12
N ALA A 60 -2.39 -14.30 -8.10
CA ALA A 60 -2.11 -13.46 -9.28
C ALA A 60 -1.87 -12.00 -8.90
N VAL A 61 -2.66 -11.46 -7.97
CA VAL A 61 -2.50 -10.09 -7.46
C VAL A 61 -1.20 -9.96 -6.66
N LYS A 62 -0.84 -10.93 -5.83
CA LYS A 62 0.43 -10.96 -5.09
C LYS A 62 1.63 -10.97 -6.04
N LEU A 63 1.63 -11.82 -7.06
CA LEU A 63 2.67 -11.87 -8.09
C LEU A 63 2.77 -10.57 -8.91
N LEU A 64 1.63 -9.94 -9.23
CA LEU A 64 1.62 -8.62 -9.86
C LEU A 64 2.31 -7.58 -8.96
N ASN A 65 1.97 -7.54 -7.68
CA ASN A 65 2.57 -6.61 -6.73
C ASN A 65 4.08 -6.85 -6.57
N GLN A 66 4.52 -8.10 -6.48
CA GLN A 66 5.94 -8.47 -6.47
C GLN A 66 6.65 -7.94 -7.72
N SER A 67 6.05 -8.13 -8.88
CA SER A 67 6.61 -7.66 -10.15
C SER A 67 6.69 -6.13 -10.21
N LEU A 68 5.65 -5.43 -9.76
CA LEU A 68 5.62 -3.96 -9.72
C LEU A 68 6.67 -3.42 -8.74
N LEU A 69 6.76 -3.99 -7.55
CA LEU A 69 7.73 -3.56 -6.55
C LEU A 69 9.17 -3.80 -7.03
N LYS A 70 9.42 -4.93 -7.68
CA LYS A 70 10.72 -5.24 -8.24
C LYS A 70 11.08 -4.32 -9.41
N PHE A 71 10.16 -4.14 -10.36
CA PHE A 71 10.41 -3.37 -11.58
C PHE A 71 10.50 -1.86 -11.31
N ASP A 72 9.56 -1.30 -10.54
CA ASP A 72 9.42 0.15 -10.37
C ASP A 72 10.18 0.69 -9.17
N TYR A 73 10.42 -0.14 -8.14
CA TYR A 73 11.01 0.31 -6.86
C TYR A 73 12.30 -0.43 -6.47
N GLY A 74 12.72 -1.44 -7.23
CA GLY A 74 13.94 -2.21 -6.94
C GLY A 74 13.85 -3.06 -5.67
N ILE A 75 12.64 -3.51 -5.33
CA ILE A 75 12.38 -4.37 -4.16
C ILE A 75 12.36 -5.81 -4.61
N ASP A 76 13.47 -6.51 -4.39
CA ASP A 76 13.65 -7.89 -4.86
C ASP A 76 12.92 -8.93 -4.00
N HIS A 77 12.77 -8.66 -2.71
CA HIS A 77 12.23 -9.59 -1.74
C HIS A 77 11.01 -8.98 -1.04
N TRP A 78 9.84 -9.22 -1.59
CA TRP A 78 8.59 -8.83 -0.97
C TRP A 78 7.60 -9.99 -1.05
N ASP A 79 7.14 -10.43 0.09
CA ASP A 79 6.09 -11.43 0.20
C ASP A 79 5.26 -11.18 1.45
N ILE A 80 4.00 -11.58 1.39
CA ILE A 80 3.07 -11.53 2.50
C ILE A 80 2.44 -12.91 2.69
N PRO A 81 2.19 -13.35 3.94
CA PRO A 81 1.53 -14.61 4.18
C PRO A 81 0.12 -14.63 3.60
N ASP A 82 -0.38 -15.82 3.31
CA ASP A 82 -1.75 -15.98 2.87
C ASP A 82 -2.73 -15.47 3.93
N GLY A 83 -3.77 -14.78 3.48
CA GLY A 83 -4.78 -14.17 4.34
C GLY A 83 -4.42 -12.78 4.86
N PHE A 84 -3.22 -12.26 4.64
CA PHE A 84 -2.89 -10.86 4.93
C PHE A 84 -3.31 -9.93 3.79
N LEU A 85 -3.48 -8.64 4.10
CA LEU A 85 -3.91 -7.64 3.12
C LEU A 85 -2.87 -7.46 2.01
N CYS A 86 -3.29 -7.75 0.78
CA CYS A 86 -2.50 -7.45 -0.41
C CYS A 86 -2.82 -6.02 -0.90
N PRO A 87 -1.90 -5.04 -0.73
CA PRO A 87 -2.21 -3.64 -1.00
C PRO A 87 -2.28 -3.35 -2.51
N PRO A 88 -3.21 -2.49 -2.98
CA PRO A 88 -3.19 -2.01 -4.36
C PRO A 88 -2.05 -1.00 -4.55
N ILE A 89 -0.90 -1.45 -5.07
CA ILE A 89 0.32 -0.62 -5.22
C ILE A 89 0.05 0.76 -5.85
N PRO A 90 -0.71 0.87 -6.97
CA PRO A 90 -0.94 2.17 -7.58
C PRO A 90 -1.61 3.20 -6.65
N GLY A 91 -2.61 2.77 -5.88
CA GLY A 91 -3.29 3.65 -4.94
C GLY A 91 -2.42 4.02 -3.74
N ARG A 92 -1.52 3.12 -3.30
CA ARG A 92 -0.58 3.40 -2.21
C ARG A 92 0.51 4.37 -2.65
N ALA A 93 1.01 4.23 -3.86
CA ALA A 93 1.95 5.19 -4.45
C ALA A 93 1.30 6.57 -4.59
N ASP A 94 0.04 6.61 -5.01
CA ASP A 94 -0.73 7.84 -5.13
C ASP A 94 -0.78 8.62 -3.82
N TYR A 95 -1.10 7.93 -2.74
CA TYR A 95 -1.16 8.51 -1.40
C TYR A 95 0.19 9.11 -0.96
N ILE A 96 1.30 8.41 -1.16
CA ILE A 96 2.64 8.91 -0.84
C ILE A 96 3.02 10.12 -1.69
N HIS A 97 2.62 10.20 -2.96
CA HIS A 97 2.86 11.36 -3.78
C HIS A 97 2.08 12.59 -3.32
N TYR A 98 0.82 12.44 -2.89
CA TYR A 98 0.04 13.53 -2.30
C TYR A 98 0.60 13.96 -0.94
N ALA A 99 1.07 13.03 -0.12
CA ALA A 99 1.76 13.32 1.13
C ALA A 99 3.06 14.13 0.88
N ALA A 100 3.79 13.82 -0.18
CA ALA A 100 4.96 14.60 -0.59
C ALA A 100 4.60 16.03 -1.03
N ASP A 101 3.47 16.22 -1.70
CA ASP A 101 2.97 17.55 -2.05
C ASP A 101 2.55 18.36 -0.81
N LEU A 102 2.05 17.66 0.22
CA LEU A 102 1.74 18.31 1.49
C LEU A 102 3.00 18.88 2.14
N LEU A 103 4.07 18.08 2.23
CA LEU A 103 5.37 18.54 2.73
C LEU A 103 5.98 19.66 1.87
N ALA A 104 5.78 19.64 0.56
CA ALA A 104 6.27 20.67 -0.33
C ALA A 104 5.64 22.05 -0.05
N LYS A 105 4.38 22.12 0.44
CA LYS A 105 3.73 23.39 0.77
C LYS A 105 4.48 24.16 1.86
N GLU A 106 5.01 23.45 2.85
CA GLU A 106 5.79 24.05 3.94
C GLU A 106 7.26 24.30 3.56
N ASN A 107 7.68 23.80 2.38
CA ASN A 107 9.05 23.90 1.87
C ASN A 107 9.13 24.66 0.54
N ASN A 108 8.43 25.80 0.43
CA ASN A 108 8.45 26.67 -0.75
C ASN A 108 8.11 25.97 -2.07
N GLY A 109 7.24 24.98 -2.04
CA GLY A 109 6.83 24.19 -3.22
C GLY A 109 7.85 23.12 -3.64
N ILE A 110 8.93 22.95 -2.89
CA ILE A 110 9.97 21.93 -3.17
C ILE A 110 9.73 20.71 -2.29
N ILE A 111 9.58 19.54 -2.91
CA ILE A 111 9.45 18.28 -2.17
C ILE A 111 10.75 17.99 -1.41
N PRO A 112 10.71 17.93 -0.07
CA PRO A 112 11.89 17.57 0.70
C PRO A 112 12.23 16.09 0.47
N LYS A 113 13.53 15.79 0.31
CA LYS A 113 14.06 14.44 0.06
C LYS A 113 15.19 14.12 1.00
N GLY A 114 15.43 12.83 1.19
CA GLY A 114 16.55 12.33 1.99
C GLY A 114 16.12 11.87 3.38
N ALA A 115 17.04 11.24 4.07
CA ALA A 115 16.80 10.60 5.37
C ALA A 115 16.54 11.60 6.52
N SER A 116 16.74 12.90 6.29
CA SER A 116 16.37 13.95 7.24
C SER A 116 14.86 14.13 7.36
N VAL A 117 14.10 13.75 6.34
CA VAL A 117 12.63 13.70 6.42
C VAL A 117 12.23 12.43 7.13
N LYS A 118 11.65 12.57 8.31
CA LYS A 118 11.26 11.45 9.18
C LYS A 118 9.74 11.26 9.17
N CYS A 119 9.30 10.10 8.73
CA CYS A 119 7.89 9.76 8.60
C CYS A 119 7.49 8.66 9.59
N LEU A 120 6.24 8.69 10.03
CA LEU A 120 5.63 7.67 10.88
C LEU A 120 4.48 6.99 10.14
N ASP A 121 4.54 5.66 10.00
CA ASP A 121 3.44 4.84 9.44
C ASP A 121 2.72 4.10 10.56
N ILE A 122 1.45 4.40 10.77
CA ILE A 122 0.61 3.76 11.79
C ILE A 122 -0.17 2.61 11.15
N GLY A 123 0.07 1.40 11.67
CA GLY A 123 -0.56 0.20 11.12
C GLY A 123 0.05 -0.21 9.79
N THR A 124 1.38 -0.37 9.74
CA THR A 124 2.12 -0.67 8.50
C THR A 124 1.75 -2.00 7.86
N GLY A 125 1.13 -2.89 8.62
CA GLY A 125 0.77 -4.25 8.18
C GLY A 125 1.99 -5.12 7.88
N ALA A 126 1.73 -6.34 7.43
CA ALA A 126 2.79 -7.26 7.00
C ALA A 126 3.49 -6.78 5.71
N ASN A 127 2.84 -5.91 4.95
CA ASN A 127 3.27 -5.48 3.61
C ASN A 127 4.24 -4.30 3.60
N CYS A 128 4.24 -3.46 4.64
CA CYS A 128 5.14 -2.32 4.83
C CYS A 128 5.19 -1.34 3.63
N ILE A 129 4.07 -1.15 2.94
CA ILE A 129 4.05 -0.55 1.60
C ILE A 129 4.35 0.94 1.58
N TYR A 130 3.86 1.73 2.55
CA TYR A 130 4.12 3.16 2.59
C TYR A 130 5.58 3.48 2.86
N PRO A 131 6.25 2.86 3.86
CA PRO A 131 7.68 3.00 4.06
C PRO A 131 8.50 2.59 2.83
N ILE A 132 8.16 1.49 2.16
CA ILE A 132 8.83 1.04 0.93
C ILE A 132 8.76 2.14 -0.13
N ILE A 133 7.56 2.59 -0.49
CA ILE A 133 7.37 3.57 -1.56
C ILE A 133 8.04 4.90 -1.21
N GLY A 134 7.83 5.40 0.01
CA GLY A 134 8.43 6.66 0.46
C GLY A 134 9.95 6.65 0.49
N THR A 135 10.56 5.52 0.90
CA THR A 135 12.01 5.33 0.84
C THR A 135 12.50 5.31 -0.61
N CYS A 136 11.82 4.57 -1.49
CA CYS A 136 12.25 4.44 -2.89
C CYS A 136 12.10 5.75 -3.68
N GLU A 137 11.00 6.48 -3.52
CA GLU A 137 10.70 7.70 -4.28
C GLU A 137 11.40 8.94 -3.73
N TYR A 138 11.46 9.07 -2.40
CA TYR A 138 11.89 10.31 -1.77
C TYR A 138 13.09 10.16 -0.83
N LYS A 139 13.55 8.93 -0.58
CA LYS A 139 14.64 8.63 0.36
C LYS A 139 14.33 9.01 1.81
N TRP A 140 13.05 9.08 2.17
CA TRP A 140 12.62 9.36 3.53
C TRP A 140 13.01 8.26 4.51
N SER A 141 13.26 8.61 5.76
CA SER A 141 13.41 7.67 6.86
C SER A 141 12.06 7.38 7.51
N TRP A 142 11.91 6.18 8.07
CA TRP A 142 10.63 5.71 8.57
C TRP A 142 10.74 5.08 9.94
N VAL A 143 9.79 5.45 10.79
CA VAL A 143 9.30 4.63 11.89
C VAL A 143 7.96 4.04 11.44
N ALA A 144 7.74 2.75 11.67
CA ALA A 144 6.50 2.09 11.28
C ALA A 144 6.00 1.22 12.42
N SER A 145 4.77 1.45 12.85
CA SER A 145 4.16 0.73 13.96
C SER A 145 3.14 -0.29 13.49
N GLU A 146 3.01 -1.36 14.26
CA GLU A 146 2.02 -2.42 14.00
C GLU A 146 1.68 -3.10 15.31
N ILE A 147 0.41 -3.50 15.46
CA ILE A 147 -0.09 -4.18 16.65
C ILE A 147 0.05 -5.71 16.57
N GLU A 148 0.05 -6.26 15.36
CA GLU A 148 0.12 -7.71 15.15
C GLU A 148 1.59 -8.18 15.08
N PRO A 149 2.05 -9.04 16.02
CA PRO A 149 3.44 -9.49 16.06
C PRO A 149 3.90 -10.22 14.79
N LYS A 150 2.98 -10.94 14.11
CA LYS A 150 3.31 -11.61 12.85
C LYS A 150 3.56 -10.61 11.74
N SER A 151 2.72 -9.56 11.65
CA SER A 151 2.90 -8.47 10.67
C SER A 151 4.25 -7.78 10.85
N ILE A 152 4.61 -7.41 12.09
CA ILE A 152 5.91 -6.82 12.40
C ILE A 152 7.08 -7.74 11.99
N THR A 153 6.96 -9.03 12.24
CA THR A 153 8.00 -9.99 11.87
C THR A 153 8.19 -10.03 10.34
N MET A 154 7.12 -10.03 9.58
CA MET A 154 7.17 -10.00 8.10
C MET A 154 7.72 -8.69 7.58
N ALA A 155 7.23 -7.55 8.08
CA ALA A 155 7.76 -6.23 7.72
C ALA A 155 9.26 -6.11 8.00
N LYS A 156 9.75 -6.63 9.14
CA LYS A 156 11.18 -6.70 9.46
C LYS A 156 11.97 -7.56 8.46
N ALA A 157 11.40 -8.69 8.04
CA ALA A 157 12.03 -9.55 7.04
C ALA A 157 12.14 -8.84 5.69
N ILE A 158 11.07 -8.17 5.23
CA ILE A 158 11.07 -7.38 3.98
C ILE A 158 12.10 -6.25 4.07
N SER A 159 12.08 -5.45 5.14
CA SER A 159 13.00 -4.35 5.36
C SER A 159 14.46 -4.81 5.31
N LYS A 160 14.78 -5.88 6.05
CA LYS A 160 16.13 -6.45 6.11
C LYS A 160 16.59 -6.99 4.76
N SER A 161 15.75 -7.74 4.05
CA SER A 161 16.12 -8.39 2.78
C SER A 161 16.35 -7.39 1.65
N ASN A 162 15.81 -6.18 1.76
CA ASN A 162 15.97 -5.11 0.78
C ASN A 162 16.85 -3.94 1.27
N ASN A 163 17.53 -4.10 2.40
CA ASN A 163 18.38 -3.07 3.01
C ASN A 163 17.67 -1.72 3.20
N LEU A 164 16.38 -1.76 3.59
CA LEU A 164 15.61 -0.56 3.87
C LEU A 164 15.84 -0.11 5.32
N ASN A 165 16.04 1.19 5.52
CA ASN A 165 16.17 1.76 6.84
C ASN A 165 14.80 2.15 7.39
N ILE A 166 14.07 1.16 7.93
CA ILE A 166 12.76 1.32 8.53
C ILE A 166 12.82 0.81 9.98
N ASP A 167 12.54 1.68 10.94
CA ASP A 167 12.44 1.29 12.35
C ASP A 167 11.03 0.74 12.63
N LEU A 168 10.95 -0.56 12.83
CA LEU A 168 9.70 -1.31 12.96
C LEU A 168 9.40 -1.59 14.43
N ARG A 169 8.34 -0.96 14.95
CA ARG A 169 7.93 -0.97 16.37
C ARG A 169 6.62 -1.71 16.57
N LEU A 170 6.59 -2.59 17.57
CA LEU A 170 5.36 -3.26 17.97
C LEU A 170 4.58 -2.35 18.94
N GLN A 171 3.35 -2.00 18.58
CA GLN A 171 2.40 -1.40 19.53
C GLN A 171 1.83 -2.50 20.42
N SER A 172 2.22 -2.49 21.66
CA SER A 172 1.86 -3.56 22.63
C SER A 172 0.49 -3.37 23.29
N ASP A 173 -0.08 -2.16 23.23
CA ASP A 173 -1.40 -1.84 23.78
C ASP A 173 -2.32 -1.21 22.73
N SER A 174 -3.37 -1.93 22.36
CA SER A 174 -4.34 -1.51 21.34
C SER A 174 -5.17 -0.25 21.72
N LYS A 175 -5.03 0.25 22.93
CA LYS A 175 -5.67 1.49 23.35
C LYS A 175 -4.96 2.73 22.82
N TYR A 176 -3.68 2.60 22.49
CA TYR A 176 -2.82 3.69 22.09
C TYR A 176 -2.40 3.56 20.63
N ILE A 177 -2.22 4.68 20.00
CA ILE A 177 -1.79 4.80 18.61
C ILE A 177 -0.35 5.32 18.55
N PHE A 178 -0.05 6.34 19.32
CA PHE A 178 1.25 7.00 19.38
C PHE A 178 2.03 6.68 20.66
N ASP A 179 1.33 6.51 21.78
CA ASP A 179 1.96 6.21 23.07
C ASP A 179 2.68 4.84 23.00
N GLY A 180 3.91 4.79 23.51
CA GLY A 180 4.80 3.65 23.37
C GLY A 180 5.43 3.49 21.97
N ILE A 181 5.06 4.33 20.99
CA ILE A 181 5.63 4.35 19.64
C ILE A 181 6.54 5.55 19.44
N ILE A 182 6.10 6.74 19.76
CA ILE A 182 6.90 7.98 19.65
C ILE A 182 7.72 8.15 20.91
N ALA A 183 9.06 8.24 20.80
CA ALA A 183 9.94 8.54 21.91
C ALA A 183 9.94 10.06 22.20
N GLU A 184 10.33 10.46 23.43
CA GLU A 184 10.27 11.85 23.89
C GLU A 184 11.09 12.84 23.04
N ASP A 185 12.19 12.38 22.45
CA ASP A 185 13.11 13.18 21.63
C ASP A 185 12.89 13.06 20.13
N GLU A 186 11.85 12.35 19.70
CA GLU A 186 11.57 12.14 18.29
C GLU A 186 10.65 13.22 17.73
N ILE A 187 10.97 13.67 16.52
CA ILE A 187 10.15 14.59 15.72
C ILE A 187 9.92 13.95 14.36
N PHE A 188 8.69 14.06 13.86
CA PHE A 188 8.26 13.55 12.58
C PHE A 188 7.70 14.67 11.70
N ASP A 189 8.09 14.68 10.44
CA ASP A 189 7.55 15.60 9.44
C ASP A 189 6.17 15.18 8.95
N LEU A 190 5.86 13.89 9.02
CA LEU A 190 4.63 13.34 8.47
C LEU A 190 4.21 12.07 9.21
N THR A 191 2.92 11.96 9.49
CA THR A 191 2.28 10.70 9.88
C THR A 191 1.34 10.22 8.78
N VAL A 192 1.42 8.93 8.45
CA VAL A 192 0.53 8.27 7.50
C VAL A 192 -0.17 7.09 8.16
N CYS A 193 -1.37 6.77 7.69
CA CYS A 193 -2.13 5.63 8.17
C CYS A 193 -3.09 5.13 7.10
N ASN A 194 -3.29 3.83 7.05
CA ASN A 194 -4.42 3.22 6.37
C ASN A 194 -5.28 2.51 7.43
N PRO A 195 -6.26 3.19 8.01
CA PRO A 195 -7.00 2.68 9.15
C PRO A 195 -7.85 1.46 8.79
N PRO A 196 -8.21 0.61 9.76
CA PRO A 196 -9.18 -0.46 9.56
C PRO A 196 -10.56 0.13 9.25
N PHE A 197 -11.19 -0.32 8.15
CA PHE A 197 -12.40 0.31 7.59
C PHE A 197 -13.70 -0.11 8.26
N HIS A 198 -13.77 -1.37 8.75
CA HIS A 198 -15.03 -1.98 9.21
C HIS A 198 -15.17 -1.92 10.73
N ALA A 199 -16.42 -1.87 11.20
CA ALA A 199 -16.72 -1.80 12.63
C ALA A 199 -16.73 -3.18 13.31
N SER A 200 -16.86 -4.25 12.51
CA SER A 200 -16.85 -5.64 12.96
C SER A 200 -16.37 -6.58 11.85
N GLU A 201 -16.10 -7.83 12.22
CA GLU A 201 -15.77 -8.90 11.29
C GLU A 201 -16.91 -9.18 10.32
N GLU A 202 -18.16 -9.20 10.81
CA GLU A 202 -19.35 -9.42 10.00
C GLU A 202 -19.52 -8.33 8.92
N ASP A 203 -19.25 -7.07 9.28
CA ASP A 203 -19.27 -5.96 8.33
C ASP A 203 -18.19 -6.13 7.25
N ALA A 204 -16.99 -6.55 7.62
CA ALA A 204 -15.91 -6.80 6.68
C ALA A 204 -16.27 -7.93 5.70
N ILE A 205 -16.79 -9.05 6.20
CA ILE A 205 -17.23 -10.19 5.39
C ILE A 205 -18.38 -9.77 4.45
N SER A 206 -19.40 -9.07 4.99
CA SER A 206 -20.56 -8.66 4.19
C SER A 206 -20.19 -7.69 3.06
N SER A 207 -19.25 -6.78 3.31
CA SER A 207 -18.73 -5.84 2.32
C SER A 207 -17.95 -6.54 1.21
N ASN A 208 -17.13 -7.53 1.55
CA ASN A 208 -16.42 -8.34 0.57
C ASN A 208 -17.39 -9.13 -0.31
N LEU A 209 -18.40 -9.77 0.28
CA LEU A 209 -19.43 -10.51 -0.47
C LEU A 209 -20.21 -9.59 -1.43
N ARG A 210 -20.55 -8.35 -1.01
CA ARG A 210 -21.21 -7.35 -1.88
C ARG A 210 -20.32 -6.95 -3.05
N LYS A 211 -19.02 -6.70 -2.82
CA LYS A 211 -18.06 -6.38 -3.89
C LYS A 211 -17.97 -7.51 -4.92
N ILE A 212 -17.84 -8.75 -4.46
CA ILE A 212 -17.77 -9.93 -5.33
C ILE A 212 -19.08 -10.08 -6.14
N LYS A 213 -20.24 -9.94 -5.50
CA LYS A 213 -21.55 -10.02 -6.17
C LYS A 213 -21.71 -8.95 -7.25
N ASN A 214 -21.35 -7.71 -6.96
CA ASN A 214 -21.48 -6.59 -7.91
C ASN A 214 -20.54 -6.74 -9.11
N LEU A 215 -19.36 -7.33 -8.92
CA LEU A 215 -18.37 -7.49 -9.99
C LEU A 215 -18.60 -8.75 -10.84
N LYS A 216 -19.09 -9.86 -10.27
CA LYS A 216 -19.31 -11.13 -11.00
C LYS A 216 -20.72 -11.31 -11.54
N GLY A 217 -21.70 -10.51 -11.13
CA GLY A 217 -23.10 -10.66 -11.57
C GLY A 217 -23.75 -12.01 -11.24
N LYS A 218 -23.09 -12.88 -10.47
CA LYS A 218 -23.54 -14.22 -10.06
C LYS A 218 -23.37 -14.39 -8.56
N LYS A 219 -24.20 -15.27 -7.96
CA LYS A 219 -24.01 -15.69 -6.55
C LYS A 219 -22.60 -16.28 -6.38
N PRO A 220 -21.82 -15.81 -5.39
CA PRO A 220 -20.53 -16.44 -5.10
C PRO A 220 -20.79 -17.87 -4.59
N GLN A 221 -20.34 -18.89 -5.29
CA GLN A 221 -19.92 -20.12 -4.65
C GLN A 221 -18.72 -19.75 -3.77
N GLU A 222 -18.62 -20.36 -2.59
CA GLU A 222 -17.51 -20.16 -1.67
C GLU A 222 -16.17 -20.11 -2.39
N SER A 223 -15.78 -18.94 -2.78
CA SER A 223 -14.52 -18.74 -3.50
C SER A 223 -13.63 -17.88 -2.61
N ASN A 224 -12.40 -18.29 -2.46
CA ASN A 224 -11.29 -17.62 -1.78
C ASN A 224 -10.97 -16.22 -2.37
N ALA A 225 -11.95 -15.50 -2.90
CA ALA A 225 -11.87 -14.15 -3.41
C ALA A 225 -11.88 -13.15 -2.24
N SER A 226 -10.95 -13.32 -1.33
CA SER A 226 -10.60 -12.34 -0.32
C SER A 226 -9.35 -11.63 -0.83
N PHE A 227 -9.38 -10.30 -0.88
CA PHE A 227 -8.16 -9.51 -1.09
C PHE A 227 -7.18 -9.64 0.08
N GLY A 228 -7.35 -10.64 0.94
CA GLY A 228 -6.64 -10.82 2.18
C GLY A 228 -7.04 -9.80 3.25
N GLY A 229 -6.45 -9.93 4.39
CA GLY A 229 -6.59 -9.06 5.54
C GLY A 229 -6.86 -9.85 6.81
N GLN A 230 -5.99 -9.71 7.80
CA GLN A 230 -6.22 -10.22 9.15
C GLN A 230 -7.29 -9.36 9.83
N HIS A 231 -7.86 -9.83 10.93
CA HIS A 231 -8.86 -9.10 11.70
C HIS A 231 -8.46 -7.65 11.94
N ASN A 232 -7.22 -7.41 12.38
CA ASN A 232 -6.70 -6.08 12.73
C ASN A 232 -6.49 -5.16 11.52
N GLU A 233 -6.32 -5.72 10.32
CA GLU A 233 -6.15 -4.94 9.08
C GLU A 233 -7.50 -4.49 8.50
N LEU A 234 -8.57 -5.23 8.77
CA LEU A 234 -9.87 -5.02 8.14
C LEU A 234 -10.86 -4.28 9.02
N TRP A 235 -10.84 -4.53 10.33
CA TRP A 235 -11.82 -3.95 11.24
C TRP A 235 -11.26 -3.66 12.63
N CYS A 236 -11.85 -2.68 13.29
CA CYS A 236 -11.65 -2.41 14.71
C CYS A 236 -12.99 -2.05 15.37
N LYS A 237 -13.07 -2.15 16.69
CA LYS A 237 -14.29 -1.79 17.43
C LYS A 237 -14.69 -0.35 17.17
N GLY A 238 -15.84 -0.15 16.51
CA GLY A 238 -16.36 1.16 16.12
C GLY A 238 -15.88 1.66 14.76
N GLY A 239 -15.07 0.89 14.04
CA GLY A 239 -14.64 1.13 12.67
C GLY A 239 -13.73 2.34 12.48
N GLU A 240 -13.52 2.68 11.21
CA GLU A 240 -12.65 3.79 10.78
C GLU A 240 -12.92 5.10 11.52
N LEU A 241 -14.20 5.46 11.67
CA LEU A 241 -14.59 6.72 12.32
C LEU A 241 -14.11 6.77 13.78
N ARG A 242 -14.22 5.67 14.52
CA ARG A 242 -13.77 5.59 15.90
C ARG A 242 -12.26 5.64 15.97
N PHE A 243 -11.59 4.88 15.14
CA PHE A 243 -10.13 4.87 15.06
C PHE A 243 -9.57 6.27 14.77
N LEU A 244 -10.11 6.98 13.79
CA LEU A 244 -9.68 8.35 13.47
C LEU A 244 -9.96 9.33 14.60
N LYS A 245 -11.08 9.21 15.32
CA LYS A 245 -11.36 10.06 16.50
C LYS A 245 -10.36 9.81 17.61
N ASP A 246 -10.02 8.56 17.88
CA ASP A 246 -9.05 8.20 18.90
C ASP A 246 -7.64 8.69 18.51
N MET A 247 -7.27 8.56 17.24
CA MET A 247 -6.02 9.06 16.68
C MET A 247 -5.91 10.60 16.83
N ILE A 248 -6.96 11.33 16.46
CA ILE A 248 -7.01 12.79 16.60
C ILE A 248 -6.93 13.19 18.09
N ALA A 249 -7.66 12.51 18.96
CA ALA A 249 -7.64 12.81 20.39
C ALA A 249 -6.26 12.60 21.02
N GLU A 250 -5.60 11.49 20.66
CA GLU A 250 -4.27 11.17 21.18
C GLU A 250 -3.18 12.10 20.61
N SER A 251 -3.30 12.50 19.33
CA SER A 251 -2.32 13.36 18.65
C SER A 251 -2.10 14.71 19.34
N ILE A 252 -3.06 15.18 20.14
CA ILE A 252 -2.93 16.42 20.94
C ILE A 252 -1.69 16.38 21.85
N ASN A 253 -1.34 15.18 22.35
CA ASN A 253 -0.19 15.00 23.23
C ASN A 253 1.15 15.06 22.48
N TYR A 254 1.11 14.96 21.14
CA TYR A 254 2.29 14.88 20.24
C TYR A 254 2.38 16.06 19.27
N LYS A 255 1.62 17.13 19.50
CA LYS A 255 1.53 18.31 18.60
C LYS A 255 2.88 18.99 18.31
N ASP A 256 3.84 18.85 19.24
CA ASP A 256 5.17 19.43 19.12
C ASP A 256 6.18 18.42 18.52
N GLN A 257 5.74 17.18 18.26
CA GLN A 257 6.57 16.07 17.73
C GLN A 257 6.15 15.64 16.33
N VAL A 258 4.96 16.02 15.87
CA VAL A 258 4.47 15.64 14.53
C VAL A 258 3.97 16.90 13.81
N LEU A 259 4.55 17.18 12.63
CA LEU A 259 4.17 18.36 11.83
C LEU A 259 2.86 18.13 11.07
N TRP A 260 2.69 16.95 10.47
CA TRP A 260 1.51 16.55 9.67
C TRP A 260 1.01 15.16 10.02
#